data_78494f4b65df17aaf5b6920b88eb3275
#
_entry.id   78494f4b65df17aaf5b6920b88eb3275
#
_cell.length_a   1.000
_cell.length_b   1.000
_cell.length_c   1.000
_cell.angle_alpha   90.00
_cell.angle_beta   90.00
_cell.angle_gamma   90.00
#
_symmetry.space_group_name_H-M   'P 1'
#
loop_
_entity.id
_entity.type
_entity.pdbx_description
1 polymer ?
#
loop_
_entity_poly.entity_id
_entity_poly.type
_entity_poly.pdbx_seq_one_letter_code
_entity_poly.pdbx_strand_id
1 'polypeptide(L)'
;QVADSYYMLLTLDRQLEINRATLEAWEKTVRTMEVLKHTGQQNDTDVLQAQANCLALRASLSQTEQSIHETENSLSVLLGVTPQHIHRGTIADVQLPPALHAGVPLQLLENRPDVRQAEAELAKAFYATNSARAAFYPSLTLSGTAGWTNNAGGAIINPAQVLLSAVGSLTQPLFNKGENIANLRVAKADQEIARKSFQQVLLNAGQEVNDALTQYQMADKRTVYYSNQIGALRRVVHKTELLMKHSSVNYLEVLTAHRSLLTAELSQVQSYFEQIQGMINLYHALGGGIL
;
A
#
# COMPACT_ATOMS: atom_id res chain seq x y z
N GLN A 1 1.82 -0.64 5.25
CA GLN A 1 3.25 -1.01 5.25
C GLN A 1 3.54 -2.17 6.22
N VAL A 2 3.25 -2.05 7.56
CA VAL A 2 3.53 -3.14 8.53
C VAL A 2 2.81 -4.43 8.13
N ALA A 3 1.52 -4.37 7.83
CA ALA A 3 0.76 -5.53 7.38
C ALA A 3 1.31 -6.12 6.07
N ASP A 4 1.65 -5.27 5.09
CA ASP A 4 2.23 -5.73 3.81
C ASP A 4 3.56 -6.47 4.04
N SER A 5 4.46 -5.90 4.85
CA SER A 5 5.74 -6.53 5.17
C SER A 5 5.55 -7.86 5.93
N TYR A 6 4.58 -7.93 6.85
CA TYR A 6 4.28 -9.16 7.58
C TYR A 6 3.77 -10.27 6.65
N TYR A 7 2.79 -9.96 5.79
CA TYR A 7 2.26 -10.94 4.85
C TYR A 7 3.25 -11.30 3.74
N MET A 8 4.16 -10.38 3.37
CA MET A 8 5.28 -10.69 2.48
C MET A 8 6.22 -11.72 3.11
N LEU A 9 6.52 -11.62 4.41
CA LEU A 9 7.31 -12.64 5.13
C LEU A 9 6.64 -14.01 5.08
N LEU A 10 5.33 -14.10 5.34
CA LEU A 10 4.60 -15.38 5.25
C LEU A 10 4.66 -15.96 3.83
N THR A 11 4.60 -15.09 2.82
CA THR A 11 4.71 -15.47 1.41
C THR A 11 6.09 -16.03 1.08
N LEU A 12 7.14 -15.35 1.51
CA LEU A 12 8.54 -15.76 1.32
C LEU A 12 8.85 -17.09 2.03
N ASP A 13 8.34 -17.29 3.25
CA ASP A 13 8.46 -18.55 3.96
C ASP A 13 7.82 -19.70 3.18
N ARG A 14 6.63 -19.47 2.63
CA ARG A 14 5.97 -20.49 1.81
C ARG A 14 6.73 -20.78 0.50
N GLN A 15 7.28 -19.76 -0.13
CA GLN A 15 8.14 -19.94 -1.31
C GLN A 15 9.41 -20.73 -0.95
N LEU A 16 10.02 -20.44 0.19
CA LEU A 16 11.20 -21.17 0.70
C LEU A 16 10.87 -22.64 0.94
N GLU A 17 9.74 -22.93 1.56
CA GLU A 17 9.26 -24.31 1.80
C GLU A 17 9.06 -25.08 0.48
N ILE A 18 8.38 -24.49 -0.51
CA ILE A 18 8.17 -25.07 -1.83
C ILE A 18 9.52 -25.33 -2.54
N ASN A 19 10.43 -24.36 -2.53
CA ASN A 19 11.72 -24.49 -3.14
C ASN A 19 12.57 -25.60 -2.48
N ARG A 20 12.54 -25.72 -1.15
CA ARG A 20 13.25 -26.76 -0.41
C ARG A 20 12.69 -28.16 -0.73
N ALA A 21 11.37 -28.32 -0.72
CA ALA A 21 10.73 -29.57 -1.07
C ALA A 21 11.04 -29.98 -2.54
N THR A 22 11.04 -29.01 -3.45
CA THR A 22 11.38 -29.24 -4.85
C THR A 22 12.84 -29.62 -5.00
N LEU A 23 13.76 -28.97 -4.29
CA LEU A 23 15.17 -29.32 -4.32
C LEU A 23 15.42 -30.74 -3.86
N GLU A 24 14.80 -31.17 -2.76
CA GLU A 24 14.91 -32.54 -2.26
C GLU A 24 14.43 -33.57 -3.31
N ALA A 25 13.29 -33.29 -3.96
CA ALA A 25 12.78 -34.16 -5.03
C ALA A 25 13.74 -34.21 -6.24
N TRP A 26 14.30 -33.09 -6.64
CA TRP A 26 15.26 -33.04 -7.75
C TRP A 26 16.58 -33.74 -7.42
N GLU A 27 17.12 -33.57 -6.23
CA GLU A 27 18.32 -34.27 -5.78
C GLU A 27 18.14 -35.79 -5.76
N LYS A 28 16.94 -36.26 -5.38
CA LYS A 28 16.59 -37.68 -5.45
C LYS A 28 16.58 -38.18 -6.89
N THR A 29 16.04 -37.36 -7.81
CA THR A 29 16.04 -37.67 -9.24
C THR A 29 17.46 -37.74 -9.80
N VAL A 30 18.34 -36.77 -9.46
CA VAL A 30 19.75 -36.77 -9.87
C VAL A 30 20.45 -38.06 -9.43
N ARG A 31 20.28 -38.45 -8.15
CA ARG A 31 20.88 -39.71 -7.64
C ARG A 31 20.40 -40.95 -8.42
N THR A 32 19.11 -40.99 -8.77
CA THR A 32 18.58 -42.07 -9.60
C THR A 32 19.21 -42.10 -10.98
N MET A 33 19.39 -40.92 -11.61
CA MET A 33 20.02 -40.80 -12.92
C MET A 33 21.50 -41.18 -12.90
N GLU A 34 22.25 -40.85 -11.84
CA GLU A 34 23.63 -41.27 -11.65
C GLU A 34 23.77 -42.81 -11.64
N VAL A 35 22.82 -43.49 -10.93
CA VAL A 35 22.77 -44.97 -10.94
C VAL A 35 22.46 -45.50 -12.33
N LEU A 36 21.50 -44.92 -13.05
CA LEU A 36 21.14 -45.33 -14.42
C LEU A 36 22.28 -45.08 -15.43
N LYS A 37 23.05 -44.01 -15.22
CA LYS A 37 24.29 -43.76 -16.02
C LYS A 37 25.31 -44.89 -15.85
N HIS A 38 25.55 -45.34 -14.62
CA HIS A 38 26.50 -46.44 -14.35
C HIS A 38 26.04 -47.76 -15.01
N THR A 39 24.76 -47.97 -15.26
CA THR A 39 24.20 -49.13 -15.97
C THR A 39 24.09 -48.92 -17.49
N GLY A 40 24.57 -47.80 -18.01
CA GLY A 40 24.51 -47.45 -19.43
C GLY A 40 23.13 -47.08 -19.98
N GLN A 41 22.15 -46.88 -19.07
CA GLN A 41 20.79 -46.55 -19.45
C GLN A 41 20.55 -45.05 -19.56
N GLN A 42 21.50 -44.19 -19.14
CA GLN A 42 21.34 -42.75 -19.16
C GLN A 42 22.59 -42.05 -19.66
N ASN A 43 22.42 -40.90 -20.33
CA ASN A 43 23.50 -40.11 -20.87
C ASN A 43 24.13 -39.20 -19.79
N ASP A 44 25.44 -38.95 -19.88
CA ASP A 44 26.16 -38.05 -19.01
C ASP A 44 25.64 -36.61 -19.07
N THR A 45 25.30 -36.15 -20.28
CA THR A 45 24.74 -34.82 -20.50
C THR A 45 23.46 -34.56 -19.69
N ASP A 46 22.58 -35.57 -19.59
CA ASP A 46 21.32 -35.47 -18.85
C ASP A 46 21.58 -35.34 -17.33
N VAL A 47 22.55 -36.06 -16.80
CA VAL A 47 22.97 -36.00 -15.41
C VAL A 47 23.55 -34.61 -15.09
N LEU A 48 24.44 -34.11 -15.93
CA LEU A 48 25.02 -32.76 -15.75
C LEU A 48 23.96 -31.68 -15.83
N GLN A 49 22.98 -31.79 -16.73
CA GLN A 49 21.84 -30.85 -16.81
C GLN A 49 21.00 -30.90 -15.54
N ALA A 50 20.77 -32.08 -14.98
CA ALA A 50 20.01 -32.24 -13.75
C ALA A 50 20.74 -31.58 -12.55
N GLN A 51 22.06 -31.82 -12.44
CA GLN A 51 22.92 -31.20 -11.43
C GLN A 51 22.90 -29.67 -11.56
N ALA A 52 23.02 -29.12 -12.78
CA ALA A 52 22.98 -27.68 -13.03
C ALA A 52 21.62 -27.07 -12.59
N ASN A 53 20.51 -27.76 -12.81
CA ASN A 53 19.20 -27.29 -12.35
C ASN A 53 19.08 -27.30 -10.82
N CYS A 54 19.62 -28.31 -10.13
CA CYS A 54 19.69 -28.31 -8.66
C CYS A 54 20.52 -27.13 -8.12
N LEU A 55 21.66 -26.82 -8.76
CA LEU A 55 22.48 -25.68 -8.37
C LEU A 55 21.75 -24.34 -8.60
N ALA A 56 21.02 -24.19 -9.71
CA ALA A 56 20.19 -23.03 -9.97
C ALA A 56 19.08 -22.85 -8.90
N LEU A 57 18.44 -23.95 -8.48
CA LEU A 57 17.43 -23.89 -7.43
C LEU A 57 18.04 -23.58 -6.05
N ARG A 58 19.25 -24.08 -5.75
CA ARG A 58 19.99 -23.68 -4.53
C ARG A 58 20.31 -22.18 -4.52
N ALA A 59 20.71 -21.62 -5.65
CA ALA A 59 20.93 -20.18 -5.78
C ALA A 59 19.63 -19.39 -5.54
N SER A 60 18.50 -19.87 -6.07
CA SER A 60 17.18 -19.26 -5.81
C SER A 60 16.76 -19.36 -4.32
N LEU A 61 17.08 -20.45 -3.63
CA LEU A 61 16.87 -20.58 -2.20
C LEU A 61 17.64 -19.51 -1.41
N SER A 62 18.94 -19.33 -1.70
CA SER A 62 19.75 -18.29 -1.04
C SER A 62 19.19 -16.89 -1.29
N GLN A 63 18.69 -16.61 -2.49
CA GLN A 63 18.03 -15.34 -2.81
C GLN A 63 16.74 -15.15 -1.98
N THR A 64 15.95 -16.21 -1.81
CA THR A 64 14.72 -16.15 -0.99
C THR A 64 15.06 -15.92 0.49
N GLU A 65 16.08 -16.60 1.01
CA GLU A 65 16.57 -16.42 2.38
C GLU A 65 17.08 -14.99 2.61
N GLN A 66 17.82 -14.41 1.65
CA GLN A 66 18.22 -13.01 1.70
C GLN A 66 16.99 -12.08 1.76
N SER A 67 16.00 -12.29 0.90
CA SER A 67 14.77 -11.48 0.87
C SER A 67 13.99 -11.56 2.19
N ILE A 68 13.98 -12.71 2.86
CA ILE A 68 13.40 -12.88 4.19
C ILE A 68 14.13 -11.97 5.19
N HIS A 69 15.45 -12.04 5.26
CA HIS A 69 16.24 -11.21 6.18
C HIS A 69 16.07 -9.72 5.92
N GLU A 70 16.07 -9.29 4.66
CA GLU A 70 15.85 -7.88 4.27
C GLU A 70 14.46 -7.40 4.70
N THR A 71 13.45 -8.24 4.54
CA THR A 71 12.08 -7.92 4.94
C THR A 71 11.93 -7.90 6.47
N GLU A 72 12.58 -8.83 7.21
CA GLU A 72 12.63 -8.81 8.68
C GLU A 72 13.30 -7.54 9.20
N ASN A 73 14.42 -7.13 8.60
CA ASN A 73 15.10 -5.89 8.94
C ASN A 73 14.21 -4.67 8.70
N SER A 74 13.57 -4.60 7.54
CA SER A 74 12.64 -3.51 7.21
C SER A 74 11.47 -3.44 8.17
N LEU A 75 10.88 -4.59 8.51
CA LEU A 75 9.77 -4.65 9.45
C LEU A 75 10.22 -4.28 10.88
N SER A 76 11.41 -4.70 11.30
CA SER A 76 11.99 -4.31 12.59
C SER A 76 12.16 -2.79 12.71
N VAL A 77 12.66 -2.15 11.64
CA VAL A 77 12.77 -0.67 11.58
C VAL A 77 11.40 0.00 11.67
N LEU A 78 10.39 -0.53 10.94
CA LEU A 78 9.01 -0.01 11.02
C LEU A 78 8.40 -0.14 12.41
N LEU A 79 8.80 -1.16 13.18
CA LEU A 79 8.36 -1.38 14.55
C LEU A 79 9.20 -0.60 15.59
N GLY A 80 10.27 0.10 15.15
CA GLY A 80 11.16 0.85 16.04
C GLY A 80 12.07 -0.02 16.91
N VAL A 81 12.33 -1.26 16.49
CA VAL A 81 13.21 -2.21 17.20
C VAL A 81 14.47 -2.51 16.38
N THR A 82 15.50 -3.01 17.06
CA THR A 82 16.71 -3.49 16.37
C THR A 82 16.39 -4.66 15.45
N PRO A 83 17.08 -4.81 14.31
CA PRO A 83 16.91 -5.94 13.42
C PRO A 83 16.96 -7.28 14.16
N GLN A 84 15.90 -8.05 14.05
CA GLN A 84 15.74 -9.33 14.73
C GLN A 84 14.84 -10.27 13.93
N HIS A 85 14.92 -11.55 14.27
CA HIS A 85 13.99 -12.53 13.72
C HIS A 85 12.56 -12.26 14.24
N ILE A 86 11.58 -12.27 13.34
CA ILE A 86 10.17 -11.99 13.65
C ILE A 86 9.40 -13.31 13.71
N HIS A 87 8.89 -13.62 14.91
CA HIS A 87 8.00 -14.76 15.08
C HIS A 87 6.70 -14.57 14.32
N ARG A 88 6.32 -15.56 13.52
CA ARG A 88 5.16 -15.49 12.64
C ARG A 88 4.48 -16.83 12.44
N GLY A 89 3.22 -16.81 12.06
CA GLY A 89 2.44 -18.00 11.69
C GLY A 89 2.72 -18.45 10.26
N THR A 90 1.79 -19.19 9.67
CA THR A 90 1.86 -19.63 8.29
C THR A 90 0.85 -18.90 7.42
N ILE A 91 1.13 -18.78 6.12
CA ILE A 91 0.20 -18.16 5.18
C ILE A 91 -1.11 -18.93 5.05
N ALA A 92 -1.10 -20.24 5.38
CA ALA A 92 -2.27 -21.10 5.36
C ALA A 92 -3.28 -20.79 6.47
N ASP A 93 -2.83 -20.15 7.57
CA ASP A 93 -3.69 -19.78 8.71
C ASP A 93 -4.47 -18.48 8.43
N VAL A 94 -4.15 -17.78 7.36
CA VAL A 94 -4.79 -16.50 6.99
C VAL A 94 -6.17 -16.76 6.43
N GLN A 95 -7.20 -16.30 7.16
CA GLN A 95 -8.59 -16.36 6.70
C GLN A 95 -8.96 -15.10 5.93
N LEU A 96 -9.25 -15.26 4.66
CA LEU A 96 -9.76 -14.18 3.81
C LEU A 96 -11.29 -14.21 3.78
N PRO A 97 -11.96 -13.04 3.75
CA PRO A 97 -13.42 -13.00 3.65
C PRO A 97 -13.89 -13.60 2.32
N PRO A 98 -15.03 -14.34 2.33
CA PRO A 98 -15.53 -15.07 1.17
C PRO A 98 -16.04 -14.15 0.16
N ALA A 99 -15.87 -13.36 -0.53
CA ALA A 99 -16.39 -12.42 -1.53
C ALA A 99 -16.62 -11.00 -1.02
N LEU A 100 -15.81 -10.10 -1.50
CA LEU A 100 -16.06 -8.67 -1.42
C LEU A 100 -16.91 -8.26 -2.64
N HIS A 101 -18.17 -7.86 -2.38
CA HIS A 101 -19.08 -7.43 -3.45
C HIS A 101 -18.89 -5.95 -3.76
N ALA A 102 -19.04 -5.60 -5.04
CA ALA A 102 -19.08 -4.22 -5.49
C ALA A 102 -20.30 -3.49 -4.88
N GLY A 103 -20.11 -2.31 -4.36
CA GLY A 103 -21.19 -1.50 -3.78
C GLY A 103 -20.72 -0.82 -2.49
N VAL A 104 -19.55 -0.20 -2.52
CA VAL A 104 -19.09 0.62 -1.39
C VAL A 104 -19.89 1.93 -1.40
N PRO A 105 -20.69 2.22 -0.36
CA PRO A 105 -21.40 3.49 -0.26
C PRO A 105 -20.38 4.65 -0.24
N LEU A 106 -20.65 5.69 -1.02
CA LEU A 106 -19.87 6.94 -1.02
C LEU A 106 -19.65 7.52 0.39
N GLN A 107 -20.57 7.23 1.32
CA GLN A 107 -20.49 7.62 2.73
C GLN A 107 -19.24 7.10 3.45
N LEU A 108 -18.68 5.97 3.04
CA LEU A 108 -17.43 5.48 3.63
C LEU A 108 -16.21 6.33 3.22
N LEU A 109 -16.27 7.02 2.08
CA LEU A 109 -15.22 7.94 1.66
C LEU A 109 -15.13 9.20 2.55
N GLU A 110 -16.20 9.56 3.26
CA GLU A 110 -16.20 10.68 4.23
C GLU A 110 -15.25 10.45 5.40
N ASN A 111 -14.91 9.19 5.68
CA ASN A 111 -13.95 8.84 6.74
C ASN A 111 -12.48 9.01 6.31
N ARG A 112 -12.21 9.21 5.03
CA ARG A 112 -10.86 9.37 4.51
C ARG A 112 -10.26 10.72 4.91
N PRO A 113 -9.01 10.75 5.44
CA PRO A 113 -8.36 12.01 5.83
C PRO A 113 -8.12 12.96 4.66
N ASP A 114 -7.75 12.43 3.49
CA ASP A 114 -7.51 13.20 2.27
C ASP A 114 -8.79 13.86 1.73
N VAL A 115 -9.92 13.17 1.81
CA VAL A 115 -11.24 13.72 1.45
C VAL A 115 -11.63 14.84 2.42
N ARG A 116 -11.48 14.61 3.74
CA ARG A 116 -11.74 15.64 4.77
C ARG A 116 -10.82 16.85 4.63
N GLN A 117 -9.56 16.62 4.31
CA GLN A 117 -8.61 17.71 4.06
C GLN A 117 -9.05 18.55 2.85
N ALA A 118 -9.40 17.92 1.73
CA ALA A 118 -9.83 18.62 0.53
C ALA A 118 -11.17 19.37 0.75
N GLU A 119 -12.09 18.82 1.55
CA GLU A 119 -13.31 19.50 1.97
C GLU A 119 -13.01 20.74 2.82
N ALA A 120 -12.11 20.63 3.80
CA ALA A 120 -11.69 21.75 4.63
C ALA A 120 -11.01 22.86 3.82
N GLU A 121 -10.19 22.51 2.81
CA GLU A 121 -9.57 23.50 1.90
C GLU A 121 -10.62 24.18 1.02
N LEU A 122 -11.65 23.47 0.58
CA LEU A 122 -12.79 24.06 -0.13
C LEU A 122 -13.56 25.04 0.76
N ALA A 123 -13.85 24.65 2.01
CA ALA A 123 -14.49 25.51 3.00
C ALA A 123 -13.65 26.77 3.28
N LYS A 124 -12.35 26.63 3.44
CA LYS A 124 -11.41 27.77 3.59
C LYS A 124 -11.47 28.72 2.40
N ALA A 125 -11.45 28.23 1.18
CA ALA A 125 -11.56 29.06 -0.03
C ALA A 125 -12.93 29.75 -0.14
N PHE A 126 -14.00 29.10 0.29
CA PHE A 126 -15.34 29.71 0.38
C PHE A 126 -15.35 30.87 1.37
N TYR A 127 -14.79 30.71 2.58
CA TYR A 127 -14.72 31.78 3.57
C TYR A 127 -13.77 32.91 3.13
N ALA A 128 -12.67 32.60 2.44
CA ALA A 128 -11.80 33.59 1.84
C ALA A 128 -12.54 34.45 0.81
N THR A 129 -13.37 33.83 -0.05
CA THR A 129 -14.23 34.56 -0.99
C THR A 129 -15.24 35.48 -0.26
N ASN A 130 -15.82 35.04 0.84
CA ASN A 130 -16.72 35.85 1.65
C ASN A 130 -15.98 37.00 2.34
N SER A 131 -14.76 36.78 2.81
CA SER A 131 -13.88 37.84 3.34
C SER A 131 -13.56 38.90 2.28
N ALA A 132 -13.22 38.47 1.05
CA ALA A 132 -13.00 39.40 -0.07
C ALA A 132 -14.26 40.18 -0.45
N ARG A 133 -15.46 39.61 -0.31
CA ARG A 133 -16.74 40.32 -0.46
C ARG A 133 -16.97 41.32 0.68
N ALA A 134 -16.60 40.96 1.91
CA ALA A 134 -16.74 41.82 3.08
C ALA A 134 -15.91 43.09 2.96
N ALA A 135 -14.81 43.08 2.21
CA ALA A 135 -13.97 44.26 1.95
C ALA A 135 -14.71 45.39 1.16
N PHE A 136 -15.86 45.13 0.58
CA PHE A 136 -16.71 46.13 -0.06
C PHE A 136 -17.68 46.82 0.91
N TYR A 137 -17.79 46.36 2.12
CA TYR A 137 -18.65 46.96 3.17
C TYR A 137 -17.82 47.84 4.10
N PRO A 138 -18.47 48.84 4.78
CA PRO A 138 -17.80 49.64 5.78
C PRO A 138 -17.21 48.82 6.92
N SER A 139 -15.99 49.07 7.33
CA SER A 139 -15.37 48.50 8.52
C SER A 139 -15.59 49.38 9.73
N LEU A 140 -16.07 48.83 10.85
CA LEU A 140 -16.19 49.48 12.14
C LEU A 140 -15.00 49.09 13.00
N THR A 141 -14.18 50.09 13.34
CA THR A 141 -13.02 49.92 14.25
C THR A 141 -13.36 50.59 15.58
N LEU A 142 -13.27 49.84 16.66
CA LEU A 142 -13.38 50.36 18.02
C LEU A 142 -12.01 50.33 18.67
N SER A 143 -11.52 51.51 19.06
CA SER A 143 -10.26 51.66 19.78
C SER A 143 -10.51 52.18 21.19
N GLY A 144 -9.91 51.57 22.18
CA GLY A 144 -9.96 52.01 23.56
C GLY A 144 -8.53 52.17 24.11
N THR A 145 -8.25 53.30 24.75
CA THR A 145 -7.00 53.49 25.50
C THR A 145 -7.30 53.79 26.97
N ALA A 146 -6.59 53.09 27.86
CA ALA A 146 -6.57 53.37 29.29
C ALA A 146 -5.14 53.77 29.66
N GLY A 147 -5.00 54.89 30.34
CA GLY A 147 -3.70 55.40 30.78
C GLY A 147 -3.78 56.23 32.02
N TRP A 148 -2.66 56.39 32.70
CA TRP A 148 -2.48 57.29 33.84
C TRP A 148 -1.66 58.46 33.36
N THR A 149 -2.16 59.68 33.58
CA THR A 149 -1.34 60.87 33.29
C THR A 149 -1.00 61.57 34.60
N ASN A 150 0.27 61.96 34.71
CA ASN A 150 0.76 62.84 35.77
C ASN A 150 1.22 64.14 35.13
N ASN A 151 0.49 65.22 35.34
CA ASN A 151 0.70 66.51 34.72
C ASN A 151 1.79 67.37 35.32
N ALA A 152 2.55 66.85 36.26
CA ALA A 152 3.67 67.59 36.88
C ALA A 152 4.86 66.66 37.07
N GLY A 153 6.01 66.97 36.54
CA GLY A 153 7.26 66.24 36.64
C GLY A 153 7.75 66.01 38.09
N GLY A 154 6.97 65.46 38.92
CA GLY A 154 7.22 65.15 40.34
C GLY A 154 6.17 64.16 40.83
N ALA A 155 6.38 63.62 42.02
CA ALA A 155 5.64 62.53 42.63
C ALA A 155 4.14 62.42 42.30
N ILE A 156 3.62 61.22 42.24
CA ILE A 156 2.19 60.87 42.02
C ILE A 156 1.32 61.62 43.02
N ILE A 157 0.75 62.76 42.63
CA ILE A 157 -0.04 63.64 43.51
C ILE A 157 -1.54 63.24 43.51
N ASN A 158 -2.00 62.53 42.49
CA ASN A 158 -3.39 62.08 42.48
C ASN A 158 -3.55 60.75 41.68
N PRO A 159 -3.68 59.60 42.35
CA PRO A 159 -3.83 58.27 41.69
C PRO A 159 -5.19 58.11 41.02
N ALA A 160 -6.10 59.07 41.10
CA ALA A 160 -7.45 58.91 40.59
C ALA A 160 -7.70 59.50 39.18
N GLN A 161 -6.71 60.09 38.53
CA GLN A 161 -6.83 60.53 37.12
C GLN A 161 -6.51 59.41 36.16
N VAL A 162 -7.47 58.52 35.98
CA VAL A 162 -7.52 57.52 34.91
C VAL A 162 -8.09 58.16 33.68
N LEU A 163 -7.31 58.24 32.59
CA LEU A 163 -7.83 58.63 31.28
C LEU A 163 -8.32 57.39 30.57
N LEU A 164 -9.65 57.32 30.36
CA LEU A 164 -10.30 56.35 29.51
C LEU A 164 -10.77 57.05 28.24
N SER A 165 -10.30 56.64 27.10
CA SER A 165 -10.88 57.09 25.81
C SER A 165 -11.32 55.90 24.98
N ALA A 166 -12.54 56.03 24.42
CA ALA A 166 -13.04 55.07 23.45
C ALA A 166 -13.42 55.83 22.17
N VAL A 167 -12.90 55.41 21.03
CA VAL A 167 -13.16 55.99 19.71
C VAL A 167 -13.71 54.90 18.79
N GLY A 168 -14.90 55.14 18.22
CA GLY A 168 -15.45 54.35 17.12
C GLY A 168 -15.19 55.06 15.78
N SER A 169 -14.62 54.37 14.82
CA SER A 169 -14.47 54.88 13.46
C SER A 169 -15.09 53.95 12.43
N LEU A 170 -15.86 54.52 11.51
CA LEU A 170 -16.45 53.79 10.38
C LEU A 170 -15.70 54.22 9.11
N THR A 171 -15.07 53.27 8.43
CA THR A 171 -14.26 53.52 7.25
C THR A 171 -14.76 52.65 6.10
N GLN A 172 -15.02 53.29 4.93
CA GLN A 172 -15.37 52.57 3.70
C GLN A 172 -14.48 53.08 2.57
N PRO A 173 -13.67 52.18 1.94
CA PRO A 173 -12.87 52.55 0.77
C PRO A 173 -13.78 52.66 -0.47
N LEU A 174 -13.95 53.87 -1.00
CA LEU A 174 -14.69 54.12 -2.24
C LEU A 174 -13.82 53.98 -3.48
N PHE A 175 -12.52 54.35 -3.39
CA PHE A 175 -11.54 54.29 -4.47
C PHE A 175 -10.26 53.64 -3.94
N ASN A 176 -9.98 52.41 -4.37
CA ASN A 176 -8.82 51.64 -3.95
C ASN A 176 -8.13 51.01 -5.19
N LYS A 177 -7.97 51.78 -6.26
CA LYS A 177 -7.27 51.40 -7.51
C LYS A 177 -7.72 50.04 -8.08
N GLY A 178 -8.93 49.58 -7.78
CA GLY A 178 -9.46 48.29 -8.24
C GLY A 178 -8.99 47.08 -7.44
N GLU A 179 -8.25 47.23 -6.35
CA GLU A 179 -7.69 46.15 -5.54
C GLU A 179 -8.76 45.19 -4.98
N ASN A 180 -9.85 45.74 -4.43
CA ASN A 180 -10.94 44.91 -3.92
C ASN A 180 -11.59 44.07 -5.03
N ILE A 181 -11.72 44.60 -6.24
CA ILE A 181 -12.25 43.88 -7.40
C ILE A 181 -11.28 42.76 -7.81
N ALA A 182 -9.99 43.05 -7.85
CA ALA A 182 -8.96 42.10 -8.19
C ALA A 182 -8.90 40.95 -7.15
N ASN A 183 -8.88 41.30 -5.86
CA ASN A 183 -8.87 40.32 -4.76
C ASN A 183 -10.11 39.42 -4.77
N LEU A 184 -11.32 39.95 -5.04
CA LEU A 184 -12.52 39.15 -5.16
C LEU A 184 -12.46 38.20 -6.37
N ARG A 185 -11.90 38.65 -7.51
CA ARG A 185 -11.73 37.77 -8.68
C ARG A 185 -10.74 36.65 -8.41
N VAL A 186 -9.62 36.96 -7.75
CA VAL A 186 -8.63 35.96 -7.33
C VAL A 186 -9.29 34.95 -6.37
N ALA A 187 -9.93 35.44 -5.31
CA ALA A 187 -10.59 34.54 -4.33
C ALA A 187 -11.66 33.62 -4.96
N LYS A 188 -12.41 34.12 -5.95
CA LYS A 188 -13.36 33.26 -6.70
C LYS A 188 -12.66 32.22 -7.56
N ALA A 189 -11.54 32.57 -8.19
CA ALA A 189 -10.74 31.62 -8.96
C ALA A 189 -10.13 30.53 -8.05
N ASP A 190 -9.59 30.93 -6.88
CA ASP A 190 -9.06 30.01 -5.89
C ASP A 190 -10.15 29.06 -5.33
N GLN A 191 -11.37 29.57 -5.13
CA GLN A 191 -12.50 28.73 -4.74
C GLN A 191 -12.87 27.71 -5.82
N GLU A 192 -12.83 28.08 -7.09
CA GLU A 192 -13.07 27.14 -8.20
C GLU A 192 -11.95 26.11 -8.31
N ILE A 193 -10.68 26.49 -8.09
CA ILE A 193 -9.54 25.57 -8.01
C ILE A 193 -9.74 24.57 -6.88
N ALA A 194 -10.09 25.04 -5.68
CA ALA A 194 -10.34 24.17 -4.53
C ALA A 194 -11.52 23.21 -4.79
N ARG A 195 -12.58 23.68 -5.45
CA ARG A 195 -13.71 22.83 -5.86
C ARG A 195 -13.29 21.72 -6.83
N LYS A 196 -12.46 22.04 -7.82
CA LYS A 196 -11.94 21.05 -8.77
C LYS A 196 -10.99 20.07 -8.11
N SER A 197 -10.15 20.55 -7.19
CA SER A 197 -9.27 19.69 -6.39
C SER A 197 -10.06 18.70 -5.54
N PHE A 198 -11.11 19.15 -4.85
CA PHE A 198 -12.00 18.27 -4.08
C PHE A 198 -12.67 17.21 -4.97
N GLN A 199 -13.17 17.59 -6.14
CA GLN A 199 -13.72 16.64 -7.11
C GLN A 199 -12.68 15.59 -7.54
N GLN A 200 -11.42 16.01 -7.79
CA GLN A 200 -10.35 15.10 -8.19
C GLN A 200 -10.02 14.10 -7.07
N VAL A 201 -9.97 14.55 -5.82
CA VAL A 201 -9.72 13.68 -4.66
C VAL A 201 -10.82 12.62 -4.54
N LEU A 202 -12.08 12.98 -4.72
CA LEU A 202 -13.20 12.03 -4.71
C LEU A 202 -13.09 10.99 -5.84
N LEU A 203 -12.71 11.43 -7.04
CA LEU A 203 -12.52 10.51 -8.17
C LEU A 203 -11.37 9.54 -7.93
N ASN A 204 -10.24 10.03 -7.40
CA ASN A 204 -9.10 9.20 -7.04
C ASN A 204 -9.47 8.18 -5.95
N ALA A 205 -10.19 8.61 -4.92
CA ALA A 205 -10.66 7.71 -3.86
C ALA A 205 -11.57 6.60 -4.40
N GLY A 206 -12.48 6.94 -5.32
CA GLY A 206 -13.32 5.96 -6.02
C GLY A 206 -12.53 4.98 -6.90
N GLN A 207 -11.50 5.48 -7.58
CA GLN A 207 -10.58 4.66 -8.35
C GLN A 207 -9.84 3.68 -7.45
N GLU A 208 -9.22 4.13 -6.35
CA GLU A 208 -8.48 3.28 -5.42
C GLU A 208 -9.33 2.13 -4.87
N VAL A 209 -10.57 2.41 -4.51
CA VAL A 209 -11.52 1.37 -4.06
C VAL A 209 -11.79 0.35 -5.16
N ASN A 210 -12.04 0.81 -6.39
CA ASN A 210 -12.33 -0.08 -7.51
C ASN A 210 -11.12 -0.93 -7.90
N ASP A 211 -9.92 -0.33 -7.90
CA ASP A 211 -8.67 -1.01 -8.21
C ASP A 211 -8.36 -2.09 -7.16
N ALA A 212 -8.50 -1.77 -5.87
CA ALA A 212 -8.29 -2.72 -4.78
C ALA A 212 -9.29 -3.89 -4.83
N LEU A 213 -10.57 -3.61 -5.10
CA LEU A 213 -11.60 -4.64 -5.25
C LEU A 213 -11.31 -5.54 -6.45
N THR A 214 -10.93 -4.95 -7.58
CA THR A 214 -10.56 -5.68 -8.79
C THR A 214 -9.33 -6.55 -8.55
N GLN A 215 -8.30 -6.02 -7.89
CA GLN A 215 -7.10 -6.75 -7.49
C GLN A 215 -7.48 -8.00 -6.69
N TYR A 216 -8.29 -7.83 -5.63
CA TYR A 216 -8.77 -8.93 -4.80
C TYR A 216 -9.49 -10.01 -5.61
N GLN A 217 -10.50 -9.62 -6.40
CA GLN A 217 -11.32 -10.56 -7.18
C GLN A 217 -10.53 -11.32 -8.26
N MET A 218 -9.60 -10.62 -8.93
CA MET A 218 -8.79 -11.24 -9.99
C MET A 218 -7.71 -12.15 -9.39
N ALA A 219 -7.15 -11.80 -8.24
CA ALA A 219 -6.21 -12.65 -7.52
C ALA A 219 -6.90 -13.93 -6.99
N ASP A 220 -8.11 -13.84 -6.46
CA ASP A 220 -8.92 -14.98 -6.05
C ASP A 220 -9.16 -15.96 -7.23
N LYS A 221 -9.61 -15.45 -8.37
CA LYS A 221 -9.80 -16.26 -9.57
C LYS A 221 -8.51 -16.93 -10.03
N ARG A 222 -7.37 -16.21 -10.02
CA ARG A 222 -6.06 -16.78 -10.38
C ARG A 222 -5.65 -17.90 -9.44
N THR A 223 -5.89 -17.74 -8.13
CA THR A 223 -5.60 -18.76 -7.12
C THR A 223 -6.35 -20.06 -7.41
N VAL A 224 -7.62 -19.99 -7.81
CA VAL A 224 -8.41 -21.16 -8.23
C VAL A 224 -7.83 -21.81 -9.49
N TYR A 225 -7.47 -21.02 -10.51
CA TYR A 225 -6.87 -21.57 -11.74
C TYR A 225 -5.53 -22.24 -11.49
N TYR A 226 -4.65 -21.62 -10.67
CA TYR A 226 -3.38 -22.25 -10.30
C TYR A 226 -3.57 -23.51 -9.46
N SER A 227 -4.57 -23.57 -8.58
CA SER A 227 -4.89 -24.80 -7.83
C SER A 227 -5.24 -25.95 -8.78
N ASN A 228 -6.07 -25.70 -9.79
CA ASN A 228 -6.43 -26.71 -10.80
C ASN A 228 -5.21 -27.10 -11.64
N GLN A 229 -4.39 -26.13 -12.05
CA GLN A 229 -3.16 -26.37 -12.81
C GLN A 229 -2.17 -27.23 -12.00
N ILE A 230 -1.94 -26.93 -10.74
CA ILE A 230 -1.07 -27.68 -9.83
C ILE A 230 -1.58 -29.12 -9.71
N GLY A 231 -2.88 -29.31 -9.54
CA GLY A 231 -3.49 -30.66 -9.50
C GLY A 231 -3.25 -31.46 -10.78
N ALA A 232 -3.29 -30.83 -11.95
CA ALA A 232 -2.96 -31.47 -13.21
C ALA A 232 -1.45 -31.77 -13.33
N LEU A 233 -0.60 -30.79 -12.99
CA LEU A 233 0.86 -30.93 -13.09
C LEU A 233 1.43 -31.96 -12.12
N ARG A 234 0.88 -32.12 -10.92
CA ARG A 234 1.28 -33.19 -9.99
C ARG A 234 1.01 -34.57 -10.60
N ARG A 235 -0.09 -34.74 -11.33
CA ARG A 235 -0.37 -36.00 -12.04
C ARG A 235 0.58 -36.21 -13.22
N VAL A 236 0.97 -35.14 -13.92
CA VAL A 236 1.97 -35.21 -14.99
C VAL A 236 3.33 -35.64 -14.42
N VAL A 237 3.82 -34.97 -13.38
CA VAL A 237 5.07 -35.32 -12.70
C VAL A 237 5.09 -36.78 -12.29
N HIS A 238 4.04 -37.21 -11.57
CA HIS A 238 3.98 -38.62 -11.14
C HIS A 238 4.01 -39.62 -12.32
N LYS A 239 3.29 -39.34 -13.42
CA LYS A 239 3.28 -40.20 -14.60
C LYS A 239 4.62 -40.20 -15.33
N THR A 240 5.27 -39.03 -15.52
CA THR A 240 6.56 -38.95 -16.20
C THR A 240 7.67 -39.61 -15.39
N GLU A 241 7.64 -39.54 -14.06
CA GLU A 241 8.55 -40.27 -13.18
C GLU A 241 8.40 -41.80 -13.29
N LEU A 242 7.16 -42.28 -13.37
CA LEU A 242 6.91 -43.72 -13.61
C LEU A 242 7.40 -44.18 -14.98
N LEU A 243 7.12 -43.41 -16.04
CA LEU A 243 7.56 -43.72 -17.40
C LEU A 243 9.10 -43.69 -17.52
N MET A 244 9.76 -42.78 -16.84
CA MET A 244 11.22 -42.72 -16.80
C MET A 244 11.82 -44.00 -16.18
N LYS A 245 11.22 -44.56 -15.12
CA LYS A 245 11.67 -45.81 -14.49
C LYS A 245 11.56 -47.02 -15.45
N HIS A 246 10.67 -46.94 -16.43
CA HIS A 246 10.46 -47.97 -17.45
C HIS A 246 11.17 -47.68 -18.76
N SER A 247 12.11 -46.72 -18.78
CA SER A 247 12.90 -46.28 -19.97
C SER A 247 12.06 -45.82 -21.16
N SER A 248 10.83 -45.34 -20.91
CA SER A 248 9.89 -44.94 -21.96
C SER A 248 9.86 -43.44 -22.24
N VAL A 249 10.52 -42.60 -21.40
CA VAL A 249 10.49 -41.12 -21.49
C VAL A 249 11.87 -40.56 -21.18
N ASN A 250 12.24 -39.49 -21.92
CA ASN A 250 13.48 -38.76 -21.70
C ASN A 250 13.40 -37.94 -20.41
N TYR A 251 14.51 -37.81 -19.70
CA TYR A 251 14.65 -36.97 -18.49
C TYR A 251 14.17 -35.52 -18.72
N LEU A 252 14.39 -34.96 -19.92
CA LEU A 252 13.95 -33.60 -20.25
C LEU A 252 12.42 -33.39 -20.01
N GLU A 253 11.60 -34.40 -20.25
CA GLU A 253 10.17 -34.33 -20.02
C GLU A 253 9.85 -34.30 -18.51
N VAL A 254 10.54 -35.13 -17.71
CA VAL A 254 10.40 -35.13 -16.24
C VAL A 254 10.81 -33.78 -15.68
N LEU A 255 11.95 -33.24 -16.11
CA LEU A 255 12.43 -31.94 -15.71
C LEU A 255 11.46 -30.81 -16.06
N THR A 256 10.92 -30.83 -17.28
CA THR A 256 9.96 -29.84 -17.74
C THR A 256 8.67 -29.87 -16.90
N ALA A 257 8.19 -31.07 -16.56
CA ALA A 257 7.04 -31.26 -15.70
C ALA A 257 7.29 -30.69 -14.29
N HIS A 258 8.43 -30.99 -13.69
CA HIS A 258 8.83 -30.45 -12.38
C HIS A 258 8.98 -28.94 -12.37
N ARG A 259 9.63 -28.35 -13.40
CA ARG A 259 9.75 -26.89 -13.51
C ARG A 259 8.41 -26.21 -13.66
N SER A 260 7.51 -26.79 -14.46
CA SER A 260 6.15 -26.27 -14.64
C SER A 260 5.37 -26.33 -13.32
N LEU A 261 5.49 -27.43 -12.56
CA LEU A 261 4.84 -27.55 -11.24
C LEU A 261 5.39 -26.50 -10.27
N LEU A 262 6.71 -26.37 -10.14
CA LEU A 262 7.34 -25.35 -9.28
C LEU A 262 6.84 -23.94 -9.63
N THR A 263 6.85 -23.61 -10.93
CA THR A 263 6.38 -22.29 -11.37
C THR A 263 4.91 -22.05 -11.02
N ALA A 264 4.05 -23.05 -11.19
CA ALA A 264 2.63 -22.94 -10.85
C ALA A 264 2.41 -22.79 -9.34
N GLU A 265 3.15 -23.52 -8.51
CA GLU A 265 3.06 -23.43 -7.04
C GLU A 265 3.54 -22.06 -6.54
N LEU A 266 4.65 -21.54 -7.04
CA LEU A 266 5.14 -20.19 -6.70
C LEU A 266 4.17 -19.10 -7.18
N SER A 267 3.58 -19.26 -8.38
CA SER A 267 2.58 -18.31 -8.92
C SER A 267 1.29 -18.32 -8.11
N GLN A 268 0.88 -19.47 -7.56
CA GLN A 268 -0.26 -19.57 -6.66
C GLN A 268 -0.01 -18.78 -5.36
N VAL A 269 1.16 -18.98 -4.75
CA VAL A 269 1.54 -18.26 -3.52
C VAL A 269 1.57 -16.76 -3.77
N GLN A 270 2.12 -16.32 -4.91
CA GLN A 270 2.12 -14.92 -5.31
C GLN A 270 0.70 -14.36 -5.48
N SER A 271 -0.19 -15.09 -6.16
CA SER A 271 -1.58 -14.68 -6.34
C SER A 271 -2.34 -14.60 -5.00
N TYR A 272 -2.04 -15.49 -4.07
CA TYR A 272 -2.63 -15.42 -2.73
C TYR A 272 -2.16 -14.18 -1.95
N PHE A 273 -0.88 -13.83 -2.07
CA PHE A 273 -0.36 -12.58 -1.51
C PHE A 273 -1.02 -11.35 -2.13
N GLU A 274 -1.20 -11.33 -3.47
CA GLU A 274 -1.91 -10.23 -4.16
C GLU A 274 -3.37 -10.11 -3.71
N GLN A 275 -4.01 -11.23 -3.35
CA GLN A 275 -5.36 -11.22 -2.77
C GLN A 275 -5.36 -10.55 -1.39
N ILE A 276 -4.39 -10.90 -0.52
CA ILE A 276 -4.21 -10.27 0.78
C ILE A 276 -3.93 -8.75 0.62
N GLN A 277 -3.04 -8.39 -0.30
CA GLN A 277 -2.74 -6.99 -0.62
C GLN A 277 -3.99 -6.23 -1.08
N GLY A 278 -4.81 -6.84 -1.95
CA GLY A 278 -6.08 -6.25 -2.39
C GLY A 278 -7.03 -5.96 -1.22
N MET A 279 -7.08 -6.86 -0.23
CA MET A 279 -7.85 -6.65 0.99
C MET A 279 -7.30 -5.49 1.85
N ILE A 280 -5.99 -5.43 2.04
CA ILE A 280 -5.33 -4.35 2.79
C ILE A 280 -5.55 -3.00 2.09
N ASN A 281 -5.36 -2.96 0.77
CA ASN A 281 -5.57 -1.76 -0.03
C ASN A 281 -7.04 -1.30 0.04
N LEU A 282 -7.99 -2.23 -0.01
CA LEU A 282 -9.41 -1.91 0.11
C LEU A 282 -9.73 -1.34 1.49
N TYR A 283 -9.21 -1.95 2.57
CA TYR A 283 -9.37 -1.43 3.92
C TYR A 283 -8.84 0.01 4.05
N HIS A 284 -7.65 0.27 3.49
CA HIS A 284 -7.05 1.61 3.46
C HIS A 284 -7.87 2.59 2.60
N ALA A 285 -8.30 2.16 1.41
CA ALA A 285 -9.09 2.97 0.47
C ALA A 285 -10.48 3.37 1.04
N LEU A 286 -11.00 2.60 1.99
CA LEU A 286 -12.25 2.88 2.71
C LEU A 286 -12.06 3.79 3.94
N GLY A 287 -10.85 4.28 4.18
CA GLY A 287 -10.52 5.09 5.36
C GLY A 287 -10.38 4.27 6.64
N GLY A 288 -10.12 2.98 6.53
CA GLY A 288 -9.81 2.13 7.67
C GLY A 288 -8.50 2.51 8.36
N GLY A 289 -8.43 2.28 9.69
CA GLY A 289 -7.25 2.61 10.49
C GLY A 289 -7.30 3.97 11.18
N ILE A 290 -8.43 4.66 11.13
CA ILE A 290 -8.70 5.86 11.92
C ILE A 290 -9.57 5.41 13.11
N LEU A 291 -8.91 5.10 14.21
CA LEU A 291 -9.51 4.94 15.54
C LEU A 291 -9.04 6.11 16.40
#